data_ad04a249b302d7ce6849f1fb1ad9e201
#
_entry.id   ad04a249b302d7ce6849f1fb1ad9e201
#
_cell.length_a   1.000
_cell.length_b   1.000
_cell.length_c   1.000
_cell.angle_alpha   90.00
_cell.angle_beta   90.00
_cell.angle_gamma   90.00
#
_symmetry.space_group_name_H-M   'P 1'
#
loop_
_entity.id
_entity.type
_entity.pdbx_description
1 polymer ?
#
loop_
_entity_poly.entity_id
_entity_poly.type
_entity_poly.pdbx_seq_one_letter_code
_entity_poly.pdbx_strand_id
1 'polypeptide(L)'
;MLLCFRGGFFIKVKIALNKHLHPIHDRFLQRADREQRLRQRSKALWLTGLSGSGKSTIAQHLERRLYNEGYFPQALDGDNIRSGINNNLDFSDEGRRENIRRIAEISKLYVNSGLIAINSFISPTTAIRQVARDIIGEEDFIEIYINAPLEVCEARDVKGLYQKARAGEIKGFTGIDAPYEPPQNPALEIRTDQMELNECVRAIFEFLEPLIKYRRA
;
A
#
# COMPACT_ATOMS: atom_id res chain seq x y z
N MET A 1 -18.50 25.54 -24.13
CA MET A 1 -17.36 26.48 -24.10
C MET A 1 -16.09 25.62 -24.04
N LEU A 2 -15.37 25.53 -25.16
CA LEU A 2 -14.16 24.72 -25.28
C LEU A 2 -13.02 25.39 -24.53
N LEU A 3 -12.31 24.64 -23.68
CA LEU A 3 -10.95 24.97 -23.29
C LEU A 3 -10.04 23.81 -23.66
N CYS A 4 -9.19 24.11 -24.64
CA CYS A 4 -8.14 23.27 -25.18
C CYS A 4 -6.96 23.26 -24.20
N PHE A 5 -6.48 22.08 -23.75
CA PHE A 5 -5.14 21.92 -23.21
C PHE A 5 -4.42 20.75 -23.87
N ARG A 6 -3.21 21.06 -24.32
CA ARG A 6 -2.30 20.22 -25.10
C ARG A 6 -1.71 19.08 -24.26
N GLY A 7 -1.68 17.88 -24.83
CA GLY A 7 -0.55 16.95 -24.75
C GLY A 7 -0.43 16.18 -23.43
N GLY A 8 -1.23 15.13 -23.25
CA GLY A 8 -0.96 14.05 -22.30
C GLY A 8 -1.72 12.81 -22.76
N PHE A 9 -0.99 11.81 -23.20
CA PHE A 9 -1.55 10.51 -23.60
C PHE A 9 -2.06 9.80 -22.34
N PHE A 10 -3.31 10.04 -21.97
CA PHE A 10 -4.01 9.20 -21.00
C PHE A 10 -4.38 7.90 -21.72
N ILE A 11 -3.59 6.85 -21.51
CA ILE A 11 -4.04 5.50 -21.80
C ILE A 11 -5.12 5.20 -20.74
N LYS A 12 -6.37 5.56 -21.03
CA LYS A 12 -7.51 4.93 -20.39
C LYS A 12 -7.44 3.46 -20.78
N VAL A 13 -6.93 2.61 -19.90
CA VAL A 13 -7.17 1.19 -19.98
C VAL A 13 -8.69 1.03 -19.84
N LYS A 14 -9.39 1.07 -20.97
CA LYS A 14 -10.74 0.54 -21.06
C LYS A 14 -10.60 -0.95 -20.82
N ILE A 15 -10.77 -1.37 -19.57
CA ILE A 15 -11.17 -2.74 -19.29
C ILE A 15 -12.44 -2.90 -20.14
N ALA A 16 -12.36 -3.72 -21.19
CA ALA A 16 -13.53 -4.08 -21.96
C ALA A 16 -14.48 -4.77 -20.98
N LEU A 17 -15.43 -4.02 -20.42
CA LEU A 17 -16.49 -4.57 -19.61
C LEU A 17 -17.11 -5.68 -20.45
N ASN A 18 -17.00 -6.92 -19.95
CA ASN A 18 -17.68 -8.05 -20.57
C ASN A 18 -19.15 -7.61 -20.72
N LYS A 19 -19.68 -7.67 -21.95
CA LYS A 19 -21.01 -7.19 -22.31
C LYS A 19 -22.15 -7.78 -21.46
N HIS A 20 -21.82 -8.84 -20.70
CA HIS A 20 -22.73 -9.55 -19.80
C HIS A 20 -22.61 -9.14 -18.32
N LEU A 21 -21.76 -8.15 -17.98
CA LEU A 21 -21.66 -7.65 -16.60
C LEU A 21 -22.53 -6.40 -16.45
N HIS A 22 -23.40 -6.43 -15.44
CA HIS A 22 -24.31 -5.34 -15.08
C HIS A 22 -24.05 -4.90 -13.63
N PRO A 23 -23.02 -4.08 -13.37
CA PRO A 23 -22.71 -3.61 -12.01
C PRO A 23 -23.89 -2.84 -11.41
N ILE A 24 -24.22 -3.13 -10.15
CA ILE A 24 -25.31 -2.51 -9.40
C ILE A 24 -24.79 -1.85 -8.10
N HIS A 25 -23.57 -1.34 -8.11
CA HIS A 25 -22.93 -0.74 -6.93
C HIS A 25 -23.73 0.40 -6.31
N ASP A 26 -24.48 1.14 -7.11
CA ASP A 26 -25.38 2.22 -6.71
C ASP A 26 -26.56 1.78 -5.85
N ARG A 27 -26.91 0.48 -5.88
CA ARG A 27 -28.02 -0.11 -5.11
C ARG A 27 -27.60 -0.60 -3.72
N PHE A 28 -26.31 -0.67 -3.43
CA PHE A 28 -25.79 -1.08 -2.13
C PHE A 28 -25.54 0.13 -1.24
N LEU A 29 -25.35 -0.14 0.07
CA LEU A 29 -24.90 0.89 1.01
C LEU A 29 -23.63 1.58 0.49
N GLN A 30 -23.66 2.90 0.46
CA GLN A 30 -22.56 3.69 -0.03
C GLN A 30 -21.46 3.83 1.03
N ARG A 31 -20.25 4.17 0.58
CA ARG A 31 -19.11 4.42 1.46
C ARG A 31 -19.44 5.47 2.53
N ALA A 32 -20.10 6.54 2.16
CA ALA A 32 -20.45 7.62 3.08
C ALA A 32 -21.30 7.14 4.27
N ASP A 33 -22.25 6.23 4.05
CA ASP A 33 -23.09 5.65 5.11
C ASP A 33 -22.25 4.83 6.10
N ARG A 34 -21.26 4.09 5.57
CA ARG A 34 -20.36 3.26 6.36
C ARG A 34 -19.38 4.10 7.17
N GLU A 35 -18.77 5.12 6.56
CA GLU A 35 -17.89 6.09 7.21
C GLU A 35 -18.62 6.84 8.34
N GLN A 36 -19.87 7.26 8.10
CA GLN A 36 -20.69 7.87 9.12
C GLN A 36 -20.95 6.91 10.29
N ARG A 37 -21.24 5.65 10.02
CA ARG A 37 -21.50 4.63 11.05
C ARG A 37 -20.25 4.33 11.87
N LEU A 38 -19.10 4.22 11.20
CA LEU A 38 -17.80 3.94 11.82
C LEU A 38 -17.14 5.19 12.44
N ARG A 39 -17.69 6.38 12.17
CA ARG A 39 -17.13 7.68 12.59
C ARG A 39 -15.68 7.89 12.16
N GLN A 40 -15.34 7.45 10.97
CA GLN A 40 -14.03 7.61 10.37
C GLN A 40 -14.14 7.88 8.88
N ARG A 41 -13.08 8.45 8.27
CA ARG A 41 -12.87 8.47 6.83
C ARG A 41 -11.96 7.31 6.46
N SER A 42 -12.31 6.57 5.45
CA SER A 42 -11.50 5.45 4.98
C SER A 42 -10.39 5.94 4.06
N LYS A 43 -9.21 5.31 4.18
CA LYS A 43 -8.03 5.57 3.36
C LYS A 43 -7.24 4.27 3.18
N ALA A 44 -6.40 4.22 2.15
CA ALA A 44 -5.46 3.15 1.93
C ALA A 44 -4.02 3.67 2.11
N LEU A 45 -3.39 3.30 3.21
CA LEU A 45 -1.98 3.53 3.44
C LEU A 45 -1.18 2.50 2.67
N TRP A 46 -0.20 2.96 1.90
CA TRP A 46 0.68 2.11 1.12
C TRP A 46 2.12 2.24 1.59
N LEU A 47 2.53 1.34 2.49
CA LEU A 47 3.89 1.30 3.03
C LEU A 47 4.79 0.60 2.01
N THR A 48 5.72 1.34 1.41
CA THR A 48 6.74 0.82 0.48
C THR A 48 8.14 0.96 1.06
N GLY A 49 9.07 0.13 0.62
CA GLY A 49 10.46 0.12 1.09
C GLY A 49 11.12 -1.24 0.90
N LEU A 50 12.42 -1.34 1.11
CA LEU A 50 13.21 -2.57 0.99
C LEU A 50 12.76 -3.66 1.98
N SER A 51 13.06 -4.92 1.70
CA SER A 51 12.98 -5.97 2.72
C SER A 51 13.81 -5.56 3.94
N GLY A 52 13.36 -5.85 5.16
CA GLY A 52 14.08 -5.42 6.37
C GLY A 52 13.96 -3.92 6.72
N SER A 53 13.27 -3.09 5.93
CA SER A 53 13.09 -1.67 6.27
C SER A 53 12.13 -1.40 7.43
N GLY A 54 11.42 -2.41 7.95
CA GLY A 54 10.52 -2.27 9.10
C GLY A 54 9.03 -2.14 8.77
N LYS A 55 8.62 -2.23 7.49
CA LYS A 55 7.22 -2.07 7.05
C LYS A 55 6.22 -2.90 7.84
N SER A 56 6.42 -4.22 7.93
CA SER A 56 5.49 -5.13 8.60
C SER A 56 5.38 -4.85 10.11
N THR A 57 6.49 -4.51 10.76
CA THR A 57 6.53 -4.13 12.17
C THR A 57 5.75 -2.84 12.40
N ILE A 58 5.99 -1.82 11.57
CA ILE A 58 5.26 -0.54 11.63
C ILE A 58 3.77 -0.77 11.34
N ALA A 59 3.42 -1.55 10.31
CA ALA A 59 2.02 -1.85 9.98
C ALA A 59 1.28 -2.49 11.17
N GLN A 60 1.90 -3.47 11.83
CA GLN A 60 1.34 -4.15 12.99
C GLN A 60 1.10 -3.19 14.17
N HIS A 61 2.08 -2.33 14.48
CA HIS A 61 1.97 -1.39 15.60
C HIS A 61 1.00 -0.24 15.29
N LEU A 62 0.99 0.23 14.04
CA LEU A 62 0.05 1.26 13.58
C LEU A 62 -1.39 0.74 13.60
N GLU A 63 -1.63 -0.51 13.17
CA GLU A 63 -2.95 -1.15 13.24
C GLU A 63 -3.46 -1.17 14.68
N ARG A 64 -2.64 -1.61 15.64
CA ARG A 64 -2.99 -1.62 17.07
C ARG A 64 -3.25 -0.20 17.60
N ARG A 65 -2.43 0.76 17.22
CA ARG A 65 -2.60 2.16 17.62
C ARG A 65 -3.92 2.71 17.13
N LEU A 66 -4.23 2.56 15.86
CA LEU A 66 -5.49 3.01 15.27
C LEU A 66 -6.70 2.34 15.93
N TYR A 67 -6.63 1.02 16.15
CA TYR A 67 -7.69 0.28 16.84
C TYR A 67 -7.94 0.81 18.26
N ASN A 68 -6.90 1.07 19.03
CA ASN A 68 -7.01 1.60 20.38
C ASN A 68 -7.57 3.04 20.41
N GLU A 69 -7.36 3.82 19.36
CA GLU A 69 -7.95 5.15 19.19
C GLU A 69 -9.39 5.11 18.64
N GLY A 70 -9.97 3.91 18.47
CA GLY A 70 -11.36 3.71 18.07
C GLY A 70 -11.59 3.69 16.56
N TYR A 71 -10.55 3.62 15.74
CA TYR A 71 -10.64 3.41 14.31
C TYR A 71 -10.74 1.91 13.95
N PHE A 72 -11.13 1.63 12.72
CA PHE A 72 -11.27 0.28 12.19
C PHE A 72 -10.24 0.03 11.07
N PRO A 73 -8.98 -0.27 11.41
CA PRO A 73 -7.95 -0.59 10.44
C PRO A 73 -7.99 -2.06 10.04
N GLN A 74 -7.43 -2.37 8.86
CA GLN A 74 -7.13 -3.72 8.41
C GLN A 74 -5.76 -3.75 7.74
N ALA A 75 -4.82 -4.49 8.31
CA ALA A 75 -3.49 -4.65 7.73
C ALA A 75 -3.45 -5.78 6.70
N LEU A 76 -2.76 -5.54 5.59
CA LEU A 76 -2.43 -6.47 4.52
C LEU A 76 -0.91 -6.54 4.41
N ASP A 77 -0.33 -7.67 4.78
CA ASP A 77 1.12 -7.90 4.72
C ASP A 77 1.49 -8.86 3.58
N GLY A 78 2.65 -8.62 2.96
CA GLY A 78 3.10 -9.32 1.77
C GLY A 78 3.20 -10.84 1.94
N ASP A 79 3.71 -11.32 3.05
CA ASP A 79 3.87 -12.76 3.30
C ASP A 79 2.52 -13.42 3.58
N ASN A 80 1.67 -12.78 4.37
CA ASN A 80 0.33 -13.27 4.67
C ASN A 80 -0.53 -13.39 3.41
N ILE A 81 -0.46 -12.40 2.53
CA ILE A 81 -1.22 -12.43 1.28
C ILE A 81 -0.70 -13.51 0.33
N ARG A 82 0.61 -13.71 0.27
CA ARG A 82 1.22 -14.74 -0.56
C ARG A 82 1.00 -16.16 -0.03
N SER A 83 0.75 -16.33 1.27
CA SER A 83 0.34 -17.64 1.82
C SER A 83 -1.13 -17.99 1.56
N GLY A 84 -1.93 -17.03 1.13
CA GLY A 84 -3.37 -17.17 0.89
C GLY A 84 -3.77 -16.81 -0.54
N ILE A 85 -4.36 -15.62 -0.71
CA ILE A 85 -5.04 -15.19 -1.95
C ILE A 85 -4.11 -15.09 -3.17
N ASN A 86 -2.80 -14.90 -2.95
CA ASN A 86 -1.79 -14.78 -3.99
C ASN A 86 -0.77 -15.94 -3.99
N ASN A 87 -1.13 -17.10 -3.43
CA ASN A 87 -0.26 -18.28 -3.33
C ASN A 87 0.12 -18.90 -4.70
N ASN A 88 -0.60 -18.53 -5.76
CA ASN A 88 -0.35 -18.95 -7.12
C ASN A 88 0.57 -18.01 -7.90
N LEU A 89 1.07 -16.95 -7.28
CA LEU A 89 1.94 -15.96 -7.94
C LEU A 89 3.41 -16.17 -7.55
N ASP A 90 4.27 -16.11 -8.54
CA ASP A 90 5.72 -16.11 -8.38
C ASP A 90 6.32 -14.70 -8.11
N PHE A 91 7.64 -14.60 -8.16
CA PHE A 91 8.37 -13.34 -7.98
C PHE A 91 8.88 -12.73 -9.31
N SER A 92 8.38 -13.19 -10.45
CA SER A 92 8.60 -12.53 -11.74
C SER A 92 7.98 -11.12 -11.75
N ASP A 93 8.36 -10.28 -12.70
CA ASP A 93 7.80 -8.93 -12.82
C ASP A 93 6.29 -8.98 -13.05
N GLU A 94 5.80 -9.95 -13.82
CA GLU A 94 4.37 -10.16 -14.04
C GLU A 94 3.68 -10.61 -12.75
N GLY A 95 4.24 -11.60 -12.04
CA GLY A 95 3.73 -12.06 -10.75
C GLY A 95 3.70 -10.97 -9.70
N ARG A 96 4.73 -10.11 -9.64
CA ARG A 96 4.77 -8.93 -8.75
C ARG A 96 3.70 -7.91 -9.11
N ARG A 97 3.52 -7.62 -10.41
CA ARG A 97 2.51 -6.68 -10.89
C ARG A 97 1.10 -7.16 -10.56
N GLU A 98 0.80 -8.43 -10.83
CA GLU A 98 -0.49 -9.04 -10.52
C GLU A 98 -0.74 -9.11 -9.01
N ASN A 99 0.29 -9.41 -8.21
CA ASN A 99 0.19 -9.34 -6.75
C ASN A 99 -0.28 -7.95 -6.29
N ILE A 100 0.36 -6.88 -6.74
CA ILE A 100 0.00 -5.51 -6.37
C ILE A 100 -1.39 -5.14 -6.90
N ARG A 101 -1.73 -5.55 -8.13
CA ARG A 101 -3.07 -5.32 -8.68
C ARG A 101 -4.17 -5.92 -7.79
N ARG A 102 -4.02 -7.19 -7.40
CA ARG A 102 -5.01 -7.85 -6.51
C ARG A 102 -5.11 -7.17 -5.16
N ILE A 103 -3.98 -6.78 -4.57
CA ILE A 103 -3.96 -6.09 -3.28
C ILE A 103 -4.65 -4.72 -3.39
N ALA A 104 -4.41 -3.99 -4.46
CA ALA A 104 -5.05 -2.69 -4.69
C ALA A 104 -6.58 -2.82 -4.81
N GLU A 105 -7.08 -3.86 -5.49
CA GLU A 105 -8.53 -4.15 -5.56
C GLU A 105 -9.11 -4.49 -4.18
N ILE A 106 -8.42 -5.31 -3.37
CA ILE A 106 -8.84 -5.61 -1.99
C ILE A 106 -8.85 -4.34 -1.14
N SER A 107 -7.81 -3.53 -1.24
CA SER A 107 -7.72 -2.26 -0.51
C SER A 107 -8.85 -1.32 -0.89
N LYS A 108 -9.19 -1.23 -2.18
CA LYS A 108 -10.34 -0.47 -2.67
C LYS A 108 -11.66 -0.96 -2.09
N LEU A 109 -11.84 -2.29 -1.99
CA LEU A 109 -13.01 -2.87 -1.34
C LEU A 109 -13.08 -2.49 0.14
N TYR A 110 -11.95 -2.49 0.87
CA TYR A 110 -11.90 -2.06 2.26
C TYR A 110 -12.23 -0.57 2.41
N VAL A 111 -11.64 0.29 1.58
CA VAL A 111 -11.94 1.73 1.55
C VAL A 111 -13.43 1.96 1.28
N ASN A 112 -14.02 1.28 0.29
CA ASN A 112 -15.46 1.36 0.01
C ASN A 112 -16.33 0.79 1.13
N SER A 113 -15.76 -0.07 1.98
CA SER A 113 -16.42 -0.59 3.18
C SER A 113 -16.28 0.33 4.40
N GLY A 114 -15.62 1.49 4.25
CA GLY A 114 -15.40 2.44 5.32
C GLY A 114 -14.17 2.12 6.20
N LEU A 115 -13.36 1.11 5.84
CA LEU A 115 -12.20 0.67 6.61
C LEU A 115 -10.93 1.44 6.20
N ILE A 116 -9.95 1.47 7.09
CA ILE A 116 -8.60 1.99 6.82
C ILE A 116 -7.74 0.80 6.44
N ALA A 117 -7.31 0.71 5.17
CA ALA A 117 -6.41 -0.34 4.72
C ALA A 117 -4.95 0.05 4.97
N ILE A 118 -4.16 -0.84 5.59
CA ILE A 118 -2.72 -0.65 5.81
C ILE A 118 -1.99 -1.70 4.98
N ASN A 119 -1.39 -1.28 3.88
CA ASN A 119 -0.72 -2.16 2.92
C ASN A 119 0.79 -2.16 3.17
N SER A 120 1.37 -3.32 3.47
CA SER A 120 2.80 -3.50 3.74
C SER A 120 3.44 -4.37 2.65
N PHE A 121 3.95 -3.72 1.59
CA PHE A 121 4.53 -4.39 0.42
C PHE A 121 5.79 -3.67 -0.05
N ILE A 122 6.78 -4.42 -0.57
CA ILE A 122 7.99 -3.83 -1.16
C ILE A 122 7.60 -2.88 -2.30
N SER A 123 6.73 -3.34 -3.23
CA SER A 123 6.27 -2.58 -4.42
C SER A 123 7.40 -1.77 -5.07
N PRO A 124 8.39 -2.48 -5.68
CA PRO A 124 9.75 -1.95 -5.87
C PRO A 124 9.85 -0.83 -6.91
N THR A 125 8.93 -0.74 -7.87
CA THR A 125 9.02 0.24 -8.96
C THR A 125 7.89 1.26 -8.91
N THR A 126 8.15 2.46 -9.41
CA THR A 126 7.15 3.51 -9.55
C THR A 126 5.94 3.03 -10.37
N ALA A 127 6.20 2.29 -11.45
CA ALA A 127 5.14 1.75 -12.31
C ALA A 127 4.20 0.78 -11.56
N ILE A 128 4.74 -0.07 -10.68
CA ILE A 128 3.94 -1.00 -9.86
C ILE A 128 3.11 -0.23 -8.82
N ARG A 129 3.67 0.79 -8.18
CA ARG A 129 2.93 1.63 -7.22
C ARG A 129 1.86 2.46 -7.89
N GLN A 130 2.12 2.92 -9.13
CA GLN A 130 1.12 3.62 -9.93
C GLN A 130 -0.10 2.74 -10.24
N VAL A 131 0.09 1.44 -10.50
CA VAL A 131 -1.05 0.49 -10.65
C VAL A 131 -1.94 0.49 -9.42
N ALA A 132 -1.35 0.48 -8.22
CA ALA A 132 -2.12 0.51 -6.98
C ALA A 132 -2.86 1.85 -6.81
N ARG A 133 -2.19 2.97 -7.09
CA ARG A 133 -2.75 4.32 -7.03
C ARG A 133 -3.94 4.49 -8.00
N ASP A 134 -3.81 4.01 -9.23
CA ASP A 134 -4.86 4.10 -10.25
C ASP A 134 -6.12 3.29 -9.86
N ILE A 135 -5.93 2.13 -9.23
CA ILE A 135 -7.03 1.26 -8.80
C ILE A 135 -7.73 1.83 -7.56
N ILE A 136 -6.98 2.20 -6.54
CA ILE A 136 -7.51 2.72 -5.26
C ILE A 136 -8.15 4.09 -5.47
N GLY A 137 -7.50 4.94 -6.23
CA GLY A 137 -7.83 6.33 -6.50
C GLY A 137 -6.92 7.30 -5.76
N GLU A 138 -6.57 8.41 -6.43
CA GLU A 138 -5.61 9.40 -5.96
C GLU A 138 -5.93 9.96 -4.58
N GLU A 139 -7.21 10.24 -4.33
CA GLU A 139 -7.67 10.83 -3.06
C GLU A 139 -7.54 9.88 -1.86
N ASP A 140 -7.55 8.56 -2.13
CA ASP A 140 -7.58 7.54 -1.09
C ASP A 140 -6.23 6.86 -0.89
N PHE A 141 -5.34 6.95 -1.86
CA PHE A 141 -4.03 6.33 -1.84
C PHE A 141 -3.01 7.22 -1.13
N ILE A 142 -2.52 6.79 0.03
CA ILE A 142 -1.51 7.49 0.82
C ILE A 142 -0.20 6.69 0.79
N GLU A 143 0.76 7.14 -0.02
CA GLU A 143 2.07 6.49 -0.14
C GLU A 143 2.98 6.92 1.01
N ILE A 144 3.44 5.96 1.80
CA ILE A 144 4.38 6.18 2.90
C ILE A 144 5.67 5.39 2.61
N TYR A 145 6.76 6.10 2.51
CA TYR A 145 8.08 5.50 2.29
C TYR A 145 8.73 5.12 3.61
N ILE A 146 8.85 3.81 3.85
CA ILE A 146 9.57 3.25 4.99
C ILE A 146 11.01 3.05 4.57
N ASN A 147 11.81 4.09 4.80
CA ASN A 147 13.18 4.18 4.33
C ASN A 147 14.19 3.68 5.37
N ALA A 148 15.11 2.85 4.92
CA ALA A 148 16.36 2.52 5.58
C ALA A 148 17.40 2.22 4.50
N PRO A 149 18.68 2.60 4.69
CA PRO A 149 19.76 2.23 3.79
C PRO A 149 19.83 0.71 3.58
N LEU A 150 20.29 0.30 2.40
CA LEU A 150 20.42 -1.13 2.05
C LEU A 150 21.25 -1.89 3.08
N GLU A 151 22.36 -1.31 3.49
CA GLU A 151 23.29 -1.90 4.46
C GLU A 151 22.59 -2.16 5.81
N VAL A 152 21.71 -1.26 6.22
CA VAL A 152 20.93 -1.42 7.45
C VAL A 152 19.88 -2.53 7.30
N CYS A 153 19.23 -2.60 6.14
CA CYS A 153 18.28 -3.65 5.83
C CYS A 153 18.96 -5.03 5.79
N GLU A 154 20.13 -5.10 5.18
CA GLU A 154 21.00 -6.28 5.09
C GLU A 154 21.48 -6.73 6.48
N ALA A 155 21.94 -5.79 7.32
CA ALA A 155 22.37 -6.09 8.69
C ALA A 155 21.21 -6.62 9.56
N ARG A 156 19.99 -6.14 9.33
CA ARG A 156 18.81 -6.64 10.04
C ARG A 156 18.41 -8.04 9.61
N ASP A 157 18.43 -8.33 8.34
CA ASP A 157 18.09 -9.58 7.61
C ASP A 157 17.27 -10.62 8.41
N VAL A 158 16.17 -10.17 9.02
CA VAL A 158 15.34 -10.93 9.98
C VAL A 158 14.89 -12.29 9.43
N LYS A 159 14.83 -12.43 8.09
CA LYS A 159 14.37 -13.64 7.40
C LYS A 159 15.51 -14.42 6.74
N GLY A 160 16.75 -13.97 6.82
CA GLY A 160 17.91 -14.55 6.12
C GLY A 160 17.84 -14.45 4.59
N LEU A 161 17.00 -13.55 4.06
CA LEU A 161 16.79 -13.44 2.61
C LEU A 161 17.94 -12.73 1.91
N TYR A 162 18.55 -11.73 2.55
CA TYR A 162 19.74 -11.06 2.00
C TYR A 162 20.92 -12.00 1.91
N GLN A 163 21.15 -12.79 2.95
CA GLN A 163 22.21 -13.80 2.95
C GLN A 163 22.02 -14.79 1.79
N LYS A 164 20.80 -15.29 1.57
CA LYS A 164 20.49 -16.20 0.45
C LYS A 164 20.63 -15.53 -0.92
N ALA A 165 20.24 -14.26 -1.05
CA ALA A 165 20.40 -13.51 -2.29
C ALA A 165 21.88 -13.28 -2.62
N ARG A 166 22.71 -12.92 -1.63
CA ARG A 166 24.15 -12.77 -1.81
C ARG A 166 24.85 -14.09 -2.14
N ALA A 167 24.36 -15.22 -1.61
CA ALA A 167 24.84 -16.56 -1.97
C ALA A 167 24.35 -17.03 -3.36
N GLY A 168 23.49 -16.27 -4.05
CA GLY A 168 22.94 -16.64 -5.35
C GLY A 168 21.81 -17.68 -5.30
N GLU A 169 21.33 -18.02 -4.11
CA GLU A 169 20.24 -18.99 -3.91
C GLU A 169 18.88 -18.36 -4.30
N ILE A 170 18.73 -17.05 -4.14
CA ILE A 170 17.55 -16.27 -4.54
C ILE A 170 17.96 -15.30 -5.64
N LYS A 171 17.26 -15.34 -6.77
CA LYS A 171 17.44 -14.40 -7.89
C LYS A 171 16.30 -13.39 -7.94
N GLY A 172 16.55 -12.22 -8.54
CA GLY A 172 15.57 -11.16 -8.66
C GLY A 172 15.21 -10.53 -7.31
N PHE A 173 16.15 -10.53 -6.35
CA PHE A 173 15.91 -9.98 -5.02
C PHE A 173 16.06 -8.45 -5.03
N THR A 174 15.00 -7.75 -4.65
CA THR A 174 14.96 -6.29 -4.64
C THR A 174 16.01 -5.68 -3.72
N GLY A 175 16.86 -4.82 -4.28
CA GLY A 175 17.97 -4.18 -3.58
C GLY A 175 19.32 -4.90 -3.78
N ILE A 176 19.35 -6.11 -4.34
CA ILE A 176 20.59 -6.85 -4.64
C ILE A 176 20.78 -6.97 -6.16
N ASP A 177 19.97 -7.80 -6.83
CA ASP A 177 20.03 -8.04 -8.27
C ASP A 177 18.77 -7.57 -9.02
N ALA A 178 17.78 -7.04 -8.29
CA ALA A 178 16.64 -6.32 -8.84
C ALA A 178 16.55 -4.91 -8.24
N PRO A 179 16.16 -3.89 -9.02
CA PRO A 179 16.13 -2.50 -8.55
C PRO A 179 15.00 -2.26 -7.54
N TYR A 180 15.24 -1.27 -6.68
CA TYR A 180 14.21 -0.57 -5.92
C TYR A 180 14.23 0.91 -6.33
N GLU A 181 13.10 1.44 -6.75
CA GLU A 181 12.91 2.85 -7.10
C GLU A 181 12.25 3.58 -5.94
N PRO A 182 12.98 4.38 -5.15
CA PRO A 182 12.39 5.17 -4.08
C PRO A 182 11.26 6.07 -4.61
N PRO A 183 10.17 6.26 -3.86
CA PRO A 183 9.15 7.25 -4.21
C PRO A 183 9.77 8.64 -4.30
N GLN A 184 9.44 9.39 -5.36
CA GLN A 184 9.95 10.76 -5.53
C GLN A 184 9.23 11.76 -4.62
N ASN A 185 7.92 11.57 -4.45
CA ASN A 185 7.07 12.46 -3.65
C ASN A 185 6.12 11.62 -2.78
N PRO A 186 6.62 10.86 -1.79
CA PRO A 186 5.76 10.16 -0.86
C PRO A 186 4.98 11.17 0.00
N ALA A 187 3.79 10.80 0.43
CA ALA A 187 3.02 11.63 1.36
C ALA A 187 3.73 11.79 2.72
N LEU A 188 4.50 10.77 3.10
CA LEU A 188 5.36 10.78 4.30
C LEU A 188 6.56 9.85 4.09
N GLU A 189 7.73 10.27 4.55
CA GLU A 189 8.93 9.42 4.65
C GLU A 189 9.26 9.16 6.12
N ILE A 190 9.54 7.89 6.45
CA ILE A 190 9.92 7.42 7.78
C ILE A 190 11.31 6.78 7.70
N ARG A 191 12.28 7.38 8.38
CA ARG A 191 13.69 6.92 8.45
C ARG A 191 13.86 5.95 9.62
N THR A 192 13.65 4.66 9.37
CA THR A 192 13.71 3.63 10.42
C THR A 192 15.13 3.28 10.88
N ASP A 193 16.14 3.82 10.25
CA ASP A 193 17.54 3.80 10.69
C ASP A 193 17.86 4.91 11.69
N GLN A 194 16.98 5.90 11.83
CA GLN A 194 17.19 7.11 12.65
C GLN A 194 16.10 7.30 13.72
N MET A 195 15.03 6.54 13.66
CA MET A 195 13.87 6.69 14.53
C MET A 195 13.54 5.37 15.23
N GLU A 196 13.18 5.46 16.49
CA GLU A 196 12.65 4.32 17.23
C GLU A 196 11.23 3.94 16.72
N LEU A 197 10.85 2.67 16.89
CA LEU A 197 9.58 2.14 16.40
C LEU A 197 8.36 2.97 16.85
N ASN A 198 8.33 3.35 18.12
CA ASN A 198 7.21 4.12 18.67
C ASN A 198 7.14 5.54 18.08
N GLU A 199 8.28 6.13 17.73
CA GLU A 199 8.35 7.44 17.06
C GLU A 199 7.86 7.33 15.63
N CYS A 200 8.26 6.27 14.89
CA CYS A 200 7.77 6.00 13.54
C CYS A 200 6.23 5.88 13.52
N VAL A 201 5.68 5.07 14.43
CA VAL A 201 4.22 4.85 14.51
C VAL A 201 3.49 6.13 14.91
N ARG A 202 4.06 6.91 15.84
CA ARG A 202 3.50 8.21 16.25
C ARG A 202 3.47 9.19 15.09
N ALA A 203 4.57 9.33 14.36
CA ALA A 203 4.66 10.25 13.23
C ALA A 203 3.64 9.90 12.13
N ILE A 204 3.46 8.61 11.82
CA ILE A 204 2.46 8.17 10.84
C ILE A 204 1.04 8.44 11.37
N PHE A 205 0.77 8.17 12.64
CA PHE A 205 -0.55 8.40 13.24
C PHE A 205 -0.91 9.89 13.23
N GLU A 206 -0.02 10.77 13.66
CA GLU A 206 -0.22 12.23 13.69
C GLU A 206 -0.46 12.80 12.28
N PHE A 207 0.26 12.29 11.29
CA PHE A 207 0.03 12.64 9.89
C PHE A 207 -1.34 12.17 9.38
N LEU A 208 -1.74 10.96 9.75
CA LEU A 208 -2.94 10.29 9.25
C LEU A 208 -4.22 10.79 9.94
N GLU A 209 -4.21 11.06 11.24
CA GLU A 209 -5.40 11.36 12.04
C GLU A 209 -6.29 12.44 11.42
N PRO A 210 -5.79 13.61 10.98
CA PRO A 210 -6.62 14.64 10.37
C PRO A 210 -7.29 14.20 9.07
N LEU A 211 -6.74 13.21 8.35
CA LEU A 211 -7.24 12.68 7.09
C LEU A 211 -8.35 11.63 7.29
N ILE A 212 -8.31 10.92 8.42
CA ILE A 212 -9.26 9.83 8.72
C ILE A 212 -10.34 10.24 9.73
N LYS A 213 -10.17 11.34 10.42
CA LYS A 213 -11.12 11.83 11.42
C LYS A 213 -12.45 12.20 10.77
N TYR A 214 -13.53 11.59 11.22
CA TYR A 214 -14.87 11.93 10.75
C TYR A 214 -15.31 13.29 11.34
N ARG A 215 -15.54 14.26 10.48
CA ARG A 215 -16.15 15.54 10.87
C ARG A 215 -17.60 15.50 10.40
N ARG A 216 -18.55 15.71 11.31
CA ARG A 216 -19.93 15.98 10.89
C ARG A 216 -19.93 17.28 10.08
N ALA A 217 -20.51 17.22 8.87
CA ALA A 217 -20.80 18.42 8.08
C ALA A 217 -21.81 19.27 8.79
#